data_de91011b08c7f679199976fca340f388
#
_entry.id   de91011b08c7f679199976fca340f388
#
_cell.length_a   1.000
_cell.length_b   1.000
_cell.length_c   1.000
_cell.angle_alpha   90.00
_cell.angle_beta   90.00
_cell.angle_gamma   90.00
#
_symmetry.space_group_name_H-M   'P 1'
#
loop_
_entity.id
_entity.type
_entity.pdbx_description
1 polymer ?
#
loop_
_entity_poly.entity_id
_entity_poly.type
_entity_poly.pdbx_seq_one_letter_code
_entity_poly.pdbx_strand_id
1 'polypeptide(L)'
;MTKKERYQFLIDYFLQHAPDAETELIYDSPFQLLVAVILSAQCTDKRVNITTPLIFEKYPDAASLSKAGFDELFPLIKSISYPNNKTKHLIGMAKMLMEKFNGEVPMMVDELIQLPGVGRKTANVMTSVVDNQPNMAVDTHVFRVSARIGLTTNAKTPLAAEKQLIKNIPIQYIHTAHHWLILHGRYVCTARNPKCSTCGLKTACKFVNINRKADI
;
A
#
# COMPACT_ATOMS: atom_id res chain seq x y z
N MET A 1 0.91 15.60 24.89
CA MET A 1 1.93 15.15 23.91
C MET A 1 1.83 16.00 22.68
N THR A 2 2.90 16.62 22.25
CA THR A 2 3.03 17.41 21.03
C THR A 2 3.01 16.51 19.80
N LYS A 3 2.86 17.09 18.60
CA LYS A 3 2.89 16.33 17.34
C LYS A 3 4.25 15.64 17.13
N LYS A 4 5.36 16.33 17.44
CA LYS A 4 6.72 15.80 17.34
C LYS A 4 6.93 14.59 18.26
N GLU A 5 6.48 14.68 19.51
CA GLU A 5 6.55 13.57 20.47
C GLU A 5 5.72 12.35 20.01
N ARG A 6 4.57 12.55 19.35
CA ARG A 6 3.79 11.43 18.78
C ARG A 6 4.51 10.71 17.66
N TYR A 7 5.19 11.44 16.77
CA TYR A 7 6.00 10.82 15.73
C TYR A 7 7.14 10.01 16.32
N GLN A 8 7.87 10.57 17.30
CA GLN A 8 8.95 9.85 17.96
C GLN A 8 8.43 8.59 18.65
N PHE A 9 7.38 8.72 19.45
CA PHE A 9 6.77 7.57 20.14
C PHE A 9 6.32 6.47 19.18
N LEU A 10 5.72 6.84 18.04
CA LEU A 10 5.29 5.88 17.01
C LEU A 10 6.49 5.14 16.41
N ILE A 11 7.54 5.87 16.06
CA ILE A 11 8.76 5.30 15.46
C ILE A 11 9.42 4.34 16.45
N ASP A 12 9.63 4.76 17.70
CA ASP A 12 10.26 3.94 18.75
C ASP A 12 9.44 2.67 19.01
N TYR A 13 8.11 2.80 19.08
CA TYR A 13 7.22 1.68 19.27
C TYR A 13 7.34 0.65 18.13
N PHE A 14 7.30 1.08 16.88
CA PHE A 14 7.34 0.15 15.76
C PHE A 14 8.74 -0.41 15.49
N LEU A 15 9.80 0.33 15.74
CA LEU A 15 11.17 -0.21 15.70
C LEU A 15 11.36 -1.35 16.72
N GLN A 16 10.69 -1.29 17.85
CA GLN A 16 10.73 -2.34 18.87
C GLN A 16 9.83 -3.55 18.54
N HIS A 17 8.65 -3.33 17.91
CA HIS A 17 7.61 -4.36 17.81
C HIS A 17 7.39 -4.90 16.38
N ALA A 18 7.83 -4.19 15.38
CA ALA A 18 7.68 -4.57 13.97
C ALA A 18 8.77 -3.90 13.09
N PRO A 19 10.09 -4.10 13.40
CA PRO A 19 11.17 -3.46 12.66
C PRO A 19 11.13 -3.77 11.17
N ASP A 20 10.80 -5.01 10.83
CA ASP A 20 10.83 -5.56 9.46
C ASP A 20 9.42 -5.62 8.84
N ALA A 21 8.56 -4.64 9.17
CA ALA A 21 7.22 -4.59 8.59
C ALA A 21 7.28 -4.34 7.08
N GLU A 22 6.64 -5.21 6.31
CA GLU A 22 6.62 -5.17 4.86
C GLU A 22 5.24 -5.52 4.28
N THR A 23 5.13 -5.60 2.96
CA THR A 23 3.90 -5.97 2.27
C THR A 23 3.50 -7.42 2.56
N GLU A 24 2.19 -7.68 2.66
CA GLU A 24 1.66 -9.06 2.78
C GLU A 24 1.43 -9.72 1.41
N LEU A 25 1.70 -9.03 0.29
CA LEU A 25 1.63 -9.59 -1.05
C LEU A 25 2.82 -10.52 -1.30
N ILE A 26 2.56 -11.67 -1.93
CA ILE A 26 3.59 -12.68 -2.28
C ILE A 26 4.03 -12.45 -3.73
N TYR A 27 5.32 -12.28 -3.94
CA TYR A 27 5.92 -12.03 -5.25
C TYR A 27 7.42 -12.40 -5.26
N ASP A 28 7.97 -12.73 -6.43
CA ASP A 28 9.39 -13.07 -6.63
C ASP A 28 10.12 -12.04 -7.52
N SER A 29 9.39 -11.11 -8.13
CA SER A 29 9.97 -10.10 -9.02
C SER A 29 9.20 -8.78 -8.99
N PRO A 30 9.80 -7.65 -9.40
CA PRO A 30 9.09 -6.37 -9.54
C PRO A 30 7.85 -6.45 -10.45
N PHE A 31 7.91 -7.24 -11.51
CA PHE A 31 6.77 -7.48 -12.39
C PHE A 31 5.61 -8.18 -11.65
N GLN A 32 5.90 -9.24 -10.91
CA GLN A 32 4.91 -9.95 -10.11
C GLN A 32 4.30 -9.04 -9.03
N LEU A 33 5.12 -8.22 -8.37
CA LEU A 33 4.61 -7.24 -7.41
C LEU A 33 3.66 -6.25 -8.10
N LEU A 34 4.02 -5.72 -9.27
CA LEU A 34 3.18 -4.76 -10.01
C LEU A 34 1.82 -5.38 -10.35
N VAL A 35 1.80 -6.63 -10.84
CA VAL A 35 0.57 -7.38 -11.09
C VAL A 35 -0.25 -7.53 -9.80
N ALA A 36 0.39 -7.96 -8.71
CA ALA A 36 -0.28 -8.16 -7.42
C ALA A 36 -0.87 -6.85 -6.87
N VAL A 37 -0.14 -5.73 -6.95
CA VAL A 37 -0.61 -4.41 -6.49
C VAL A 37 -1.78 -3.91 -7.34
N ILE A 38 -1.77 -4.09 -8.67
CA ILE A 38 -2.94 -3.76 -9.52
C ILE A 38 -4.16 -4.61 -9.11
N LEU A 39 -3.95 -5.89 -8.85
CA LEU A 39 -5.02 -6.78 -8.41
C LEU A 39 -5.54 -6.46 -7.01
N SER A 40 -4.71 -5.92 -6.11
CA SER A 40 -5.09 -5.57 -4.73
C SER A 40 -6.01 -4.35 -4.62
N ALA A 41 -6.17 -3.56 -5.67
CA ALA A 41 -7.10 -2.43 -5.67
C ALA A 41 -8.53 -2.89 -5.35
N GLN A 42 -9.07 -2.46 -4.18
CA GLN A 42 -10.37 -2.86 -3.65
C GLN A 42 -10.53 -4.40 -3.50
N CYS A 43 -9.43 -5.10 -3.27
CA CYS A 43 -9.40 -6.54 -3.00
C CYS A 43 -8.46 -6.80 -1.82
N THR A 44 -8.69 -7.89 -1.08
CA THR A 44 -7.80 -8.25 0.04
C THR A 44 -6.53 -8.92 -0.47
N ASP A 45 -5.38 -8.66 0.18
CA ASP A 45 -4.10 -9.29 -0.17
C ASP A 45 -4.20 -10.83 -0.09
N LYS A 46 -4.95 -11.36 0.87
CA LYS A 46 -5.24 -12.80 0.96
C LYS A 46 -5.88 -13.35 -0.33
N ARG A 47 -6.85 -12.63 -0.92
CA ARG A 47 -7.50 -13.05 -2.16
C ARG A 47 -6.52 -12.95 -3.33
N VAL A 48 -5.72 -11.90 -3.38
CA VAL A 48 -4.68 -11.73 -4.40
C VAL A 48 -3.68 -12.87 -4.33
N ASN A 49 -3.14 -13.17 -3.15
CA ASN A 49 -2.15 -14.25 -2.95
C ASN A 49 -2.68 -15.65 -3.30
N ILE A 50 -3.99 -15.89 -3.22
CA ILE A 50 -4.62 -17.14 -3.70
C ILE A 50 -4.70 -17.17 -5.23
N THR A 51 -4.82 -16.00 -5.86
CA THR A 51 -5.07 -15.89 -7.31
C THR A 51 -3.79 -15.80 -8.13
N THR A 52 -2.78 -15.09 -7.64
CA THR A 52 -1.54 -14.79 -8.38
C THR A 52 -0.69 -15.99 -8.76
N PRO A 53 -0.59 -17.09 -7.99
CA PRO A 53 0.21 -18.24 -8.40
C PRO A 53 -0.16 -18.81 -9.77
N LEU A 54 -1.44 -18.94 -10.07
CA LEU A 54 -1.92 -19.43 -11.38
C LEU A 54 -1.60 -18.44 -12.52
N ILE A 55 -1.55 -17.14 -12.20
CA ILE A 55 -1.17 -16.13 -13.17
C ILE A 55 0.32 -16.20 -13.45
N PHE A 56 1.14 -16.29 -12.41
CA PHE A 56 2.62 -16.31 -12.53
C PHE A 56 3.15 -17.58 -13.14
N GLU A 57 2.47 -18.71 -12.94
CA GLU A 57 2.79 -19.97 -13.64
C GLU A 57 2.60 -19.81 -15.16
N LYS A 58 1.48 -19.20 -15.59
CA LYS A 58 1.17 -19.04 -17.00
C LYS A 58 1.86 -17.83 -17.65
N TYR A 59 2.04 -16.76 -16.90
CA TYR A 59 2.57 -15.47 -17.34
C TYR A 59 3.64 -14.95 -16.37
N PRO A 60 4.85 -15.54 -16.35
CA PRO A 60 5.90 -15.19 -15.38
C PRO A 60 6.50 -13.80 -15.57
N ASP A 61 6.35 -13.20 -16.75
CA ASP A 61 6.95 -11.92 -17.14
C ASP A 61 6.04 -11.06 -18.03
N ALA A 62 6.50 -9.84 -18.32
CA ALA A 62 5.77 -8.90 -19.19
C ALA A 62 5.63 -9.42 -20.62
N ALA A 63 6.63 -10.16 -21.12
CA ALA A 63 6.62 -10.66 -22.48
C ALA A 63 5.52 -11.70 -22.72
N SER A 64 5.35 -12.62 -21.78
CA SER A 64 4.27 -13.62 -21.82
C SER A 64 2.90 -13.00 -21.59
N LEU A 65 2.75 -12.10 -20.61
CA LEU A 65 1.48 -11.47 -20.30
C LEU A 65 1.02 -10.48 -21.41
N SER A 66 1.95 -9.85 -22.13
CA SER A 66 1.62 -8.95 -23.24
C SER A 66 0.93 -9.66 -24.42
N LYS A 67 1.13 -10.97 -24.54
CA LYS A 67 0.55 -11.83 -25.57
C LYS A 67 -0.76 -12.49 -25.12
N ALA A 68 -1.15 -12.34 -23.85
CA ALA A 68 -2.34 -12.96 -23.30
C ALA A 68 -3.62 -12.41 -23.99
N GLY A 69 -4.53 -13.33 -24.33
CA GLY A 69 -5.89 -12.98 -24.71
C GLY A 69 -6.75 -12.61 -23.50
N PHE A 70 -7.77 -11.76 -23.73
CA PHE A 70 -8.72 -11.42 -22.65
C PHE A 70 -9.40 -12.66 -22.07
N ASP A 71 -9.89 -13.54 -22.96
CA ASP A 71 -10.63 -14.76 -22.58
C ASP A 71 -9.75 -15.80 -21.89
N GLU A 72 -8.44 -15.69 -22.00
CA GLU A 72 -7.47 -16.55 -21.31
C GLU A 72 -7.09 -16.04 -19.91
N LEU A 73 -6.95 -14.72 -19.76
CA LEU A 73 -6.55 -14.12 -18.48
C LEU A 73 -7.75 -13.91 -17.55
N PHE A 74 -8.90 -13.50 -18.09
CA PHE A 74 -10.09 -13.20 -17.32
C PHE A 74 -10.53 -14.33 -16.37
N PRO A 75 -10.59 -15.62 -16.80
CA PRO A 75 -10.98 -16.72 -15.91
C PRO A 75 -10.06 -16.85 -14.67
N LEU A 76 -8.77 -16.53 -14.80
CA LEU A 76 -7.80 -16.61 -13.70
C LEU A 76 -8.08 -15.57 -12.62
N ILE A 77 -8.61 -14.40 -13.00
CA ILE A 77 -8.83 -13.28 -12.05
C ILE A 77 -10.31 -12.98 -11.78
N LYS A 78 -11.24 -13.83 -12.24
CA LYS A 78 -12.69 -13.60 -12.07
C LYS A 78 -13.15 -13.43 -10.62
N SER A 79 -12.40 -13.95 -9.66
CA SER A 79 -12.68 -13.83 -8.23
C SER A 79 -12.17 -12.52 -7.60
N ILE A 80 -11.41 -11.72 -8.35
CA ILE A 80 -10.89 -10.42 -7.94
C ILE A 80 -11.95 -9.34 -8.23
N SER A 81 -12.01 -8.31 -7.39
CA SER A 81 -12.91 -7.17 -7.62
C SER A 81 -12.62 -6.48 -8.95
N TYR A 82 -13.67 -6.16 -9.72
CA TYR A 82 -13.58 -5.50 -11.03
C TYR A 82 -12.74 -6.25 -12.07
N PRO A 83 -12.95 -7.56 -12.28
CA PRO A 83 -12.06 -8.40 -13.08
C PRO A 83 -11.95 -7.97 -14.53
N ASN A 84 -13.04 -7.48 -15.15
CA ASN A 84 -13.02 -7.00 -16.54
C ASN A 84 -12.00 -5.87 -16.77
N ASN A 85 -12.02 -4.85 -15.92
CA ASN A 85 -11.11 -3.72 -16.05
C ASN A 85 -9.67 -4.14 -15.70
N LYS A 86 -9.49 -4.97 -14.68
CA LYS A 86 -8.16 -5.45 -14.30
C LYS A 86 -7.53 -6.34 -15.36
N THR A 87 -8.31 -7.20 -16.04
CA THR A 87 -7.82 -7.98 -17.18
C THR A 87 -7.26 -7.06 -18.27
N LYS A 88 -8.04 -6.04 -18.67
CA LYS A 88 -7.60 -5.06 -19.67
C LYS A 88 -6.37 -4.29 -19.22
N HIS A 89 -6.32 -3.87 -17.95
CA HIS A 89 -5.20 -3.13 -17.39
C HIS A 89 -3.93 -3.99 -17.36
N LEU A 90 -4.00 -5.24 -16.92
CA LEU A 90 -2.84 -6.13 -16.89
C LEU A 90 -2.25 -6.38 -18.27
N ILE A 91 -3.10 -6.68 -19.28
CA ILE A 91 -2.65 -6.87 -20.67
C ILE A 91 -2.06 -5.57 -21.23
N GLY A 92 -2.74 -4.45 -21.02
CA GLY A 92 -2.26 -3.14 -21.49
C GLY A 92 -0.97 -2.70 -20.83
N MET A 93 -0.84 -2.93 -19.52
CA MET A 93 0.37 -2.67 -18.74
C MET A 93 1.54 -3.49 -19.29
N ALA A 94 1.36 -4.80 -19.49
CA ALA A 94 2.41 -5.66 -20.01
C ALA A 94 2.85 -5.27 -21.44
N LYS A 95 1.90 -4.90 -22.32
CA LYS A 95 2.21 -4.38 -23.66
C LYS A 95 3.05 -3.11 -23.57
N MET A 96 2.66 -2.15 -22.71
CA MET A 96 3.38 -0.90 -22.56
C MET A 96 4.78 -1.12 -21.95
N LEU A 97 4.94 -2.08 -21.03
CA LEU A 97 6.27 -2.46 -20.54
C LEU A 97 7.17 -2.95 -21.68
N MET A 98 6.64 -3.80 -22.57
CA MET A 98 7.40 -4.28 -23.73
C MET A 98 7.74 -3.16 -24.72
N GLU A 99 6.80 -2.26 -24.98
CA GLU A 99 6.94 -1.20 -25.99
C GLU A 99 7.86 -0.04 -25.54
N LYS A 100 7.79 0.34 -24.26
CA LYS A 100 8.46 1.55 -23.76
C LYS A 100 9.60 1.29 -22.77
N PHE A 101 9.57 0.16 -22.09
CA PHE A 101 10.46 -0.13 -20.96
C PHE A 101 11.22 -1.44 -21.11
N ASN A 102 11.27 -1.98 -22.34
CA ASN A 102 12.03 -3.19 -22.67
C ASN A 102 11.64 -4.44 -21.83
N GLY A 103 10.39 -4.48 -21.37
CA GLY A 103 9.85 -5.53 -20.51
C GLY A 103 10.11 -5.34 -19.01
N GLU A 104 10.91 -4.34 -18.63
CA GLU A 104 11.26 -4.04 -17.25
C GLU A 104 10.25 -3.08 -16.58
N VAL A 105 10.09 -3.19 -15.27
CA VAL A 105 9.25 -2.28 -14.50
C VAL A 105 10.04 -1.01 -14.17
N PRO A 106 9.61 0.18 -14.62
CA PRO A 106 10.31 1.42 -14.30
C PRO A 106 10.18 1.75 -12.81
N MET A 107 11.23 2.38 -12.22
CA MET A 107 11.24 2.77 -10.81
C MET A 107 11.07 4.28 -10.59
N MET A 108 10.58 5.00 -11.60
CA MET A 108 10.20 6.41 -11.47
C MET A 108 8.67 6.54 -11.39
N VAL A 109 8.19 7.31 -10.41
CA VAL A 109 6.73 7.49 -10.21
C VAL A 109 6.05 8.01 -11.48
N ASP A 110 6.67 8.98 -12.18
CA ASP A 110 6.12 9.58 -13.39
C ASP A 110 6.06 8.63 -14.59
N GLU A 111 6.90 7.60 -14.61
CA GLU A 111 6.86 6.53 -15.61
C GLU A 111 5.81 5.48 -15.25
N LEU A 112 5.78 5.06 -13.98
CA LEU A 112 4.83 4.08 -13.47
C LEU A 112 3.37 4.51 -13.66
N ILE A 113 3.05 5.78 -13.46
CA ILE A 113 1.67 6.29 -13.63
C ILE A 113 1.19 6.30 -15.09
N GLN A 114 2.07 6.12 -16.07
CA GLN A 114 1.70 5.95 -17.47
C GLN A 114 1.14 4.56 -17.76
N LEU A 115 1.48 3.58 -16.92
CA LEU A 115 1.06 2.19 -17.10
C LEU A 115 -0.45 2.03 -16.83
N PRO A 116 -1.18 1.31 -17.69
CA PRO A 116 -2.59 1.00 -17.46
C PRO A 116 -2.84 0.35 -16.08
N GLY A 117 -3.78 0.89 -15.33
CA GLY A 117 -4.12 0.39 -13.99
C GLY A 117 -3.21 0.88 -12.86
N VAL A 118 -2.20 1.69 -13.16
CA VAL A 118 -1.27 2.24 -12.18
C VAL A 118 -1.62 3.70 -11.88
N GLY A 119 -2.10 3.94 -10.66
CA GLY A 119 -2.26 5.29 -10.13
C GLY A 119 -1.10 5.69 -9.22
N ARG A 120 -1.09 6.95 -8.75
CA ARG A 120 -0.07 7.46 -7.83
C ARG A 120 0.18 6.56 -6.62
N LYS A 121 -0.89 6.01 -6.01
CA LYS A 121 -0.75 5.10 -4.87
C LYS A 121 0.02 3.85 -5.25
N THR A 122 -0.32 3.21 -6.37
CA THR A 122 0.37 2.01 -6.86
C THR A 122 1.83 2.32 -7.17
N ALA A 123 2.12 3.45 -7.84
CA ALA A 123 3.48 3.88 -8.13
C ALA A 123 4.30 4.08 -6.85
N ASN A 124 3.74 4.76 -5.83
CA ASN A 124 4.42 4.94 -4.55
C ASN A 124 4.68 3.60 -3.83
N VAL A 125 3.75 2.63 -3.91
CA VAL A 125 3.99 1.28 -3.36
C VAL A 125 5.15 0.60 -4.09
N MET A 126 5.15 0.62 -5.42
CA MET A 126 6.20 -0.02 -6.22
C MET A 126 7.59 0.54 -5.89
N THR A 127 7.75 1.84 -5.96
CA THR A 127 9.04 2.50 -5.68
C THR A 127 9.49 2.35 -4.24
N SER A 128 8.54 2.32 -3.30
CA SER A 128 8.85 2.12 -1.87
C SER A 128 9.27 0.68 -1.58
N VAL A 129 8.57 -0.32 -2.13
CA VAL A 129 8.80 -1.74 -1.81
C VAL A 129 10.00 -2.32 -2.56
N VAL A 130 10.16 -1.93 -3.85
CA VAL A 130 11.23 -2.51 -4.70
C VAL A 130 12.55 -1.77 -4.53
N ASP A 131 12.51 -0.44 -4.40
CA ASP A 131 13.69 0.42 -4.46
C ASP A 131 13.91 1.20 -3.16
N ASN A 132 13.19 0.88 -2.09
CA ASN A 132 13.24 1.56 -0.79
C ASN A 132 13.15 3.09 -0.88
N GLN A 133 12.56 3.63 -1.95
CA GLN A 133 12.38 5.07 -2.09
C GLN A 133 11.48 5.60 -0.97
N PRO A 134 11.74 6.82 -0.47
CA PRO A 134 11.00 7.40 0.64
C PRO A 134 9.63 7.92 0.20
N ASN A 135 8.84 7.05 -0.43
CA ASN A 135 7.50 7.33 -0.90
C ASN A 135 6.46 6.74 0.05
N MET A 136 5.51 7.57 0.46
CA MET A 136 4.43 7.17 1.37
C MET A 136 3.13 6.97 0.60
N ALA A 137 2.74 5.73 0.37
CA ALA A 137 1.44 5.45 -0.22
C ALA A 137 0.33 5.58 0.84
N VAL A 138 -0.54 6.57 0.70
CA VAL A 138 -1.63 6.81 1.66
C VAL A 138 -2.91 6.16 1.16
N ASP A 139 -3.23 5.01 1.75
CA ASP A 139 -4.50 4.32 1.60
C ASP A 139 -5.51 4.70 2.70
N THR A 140 -6.66 4.05 2.73
CA THR A 140 -7.69 4.28 3.76
C THR A 140 -7.23 3.92 5.16
N HIS A 141 -6.31 2.96 5.32
CA HIS A 141 -5.74 2.58 6.62
C HIS A 141 -4.76 3.64 7.10
N VAL A 142 -3.77 3.98 6.29
CA VAL A 142 -2.78 5.03 6.60
C VAL A 142 -3.49 6.35 6.89
N PHE A 143 -4.46 6.74 6.06
CA PHE A 143 -5.20 7.99 6.24
C PHE A 143 -5.94 8.04 7.57
N ARG A 144 -6.68 6.97 7.90
CA ARG A 144 -7.44 6.87 9.16
C ARG A 144 -6.52 6.83 10.38
N VAL A 145 -5.50 5.97 10.34
CA VAL A 145 -4.58 5.76 11.47
C VAL A 145 -3.82 7.04 11.79
N SER A 146 -3.25 7.69 10.77
CA SER A 146 -2.49 8.94 10.95
C SER A 146 -3.35 10.07 11.52
N ALA A 147 -4.61 10.17 11.09
CA ALA A 147 -5.56 11.14 11.63
C ALA A 147 -5.92 10.83 13.09
N ARG A 148 -6.24 9.57 13.41
CA ARG A 148 -6.63 9.14 14.78
C ARG A 148 -5.50 9.30 15.79
N ILE A 149 -4.30 8.90 15.44
CA ILE A 149 -3.12 9.08 16.32
C ILE A 149 -2.83 10.58 16.49
N GLY A 150 -3.13 11.41 15.48
CA GLY A 150 -2.83 12.84 15.46
C GLY A 150 -1.47 13.15 14.84
N LEU A 151 -1.01 12.31 13.91
CA LEU A 151 0.16 12.55 13.07
C LEU A 151 -0.16 13.59 11.98
N THR A 152 -1.36 13.54 11.42
CA THR A 152 -1.85 14.54 10.46
C THR A 152 -2.84 15.50 11.12
N THR A 153 -2.89 16.72 10.61
CA THR A 153 -3.80 17.77 11.09
C THR A 153 -4.57 18.34 9.90
N ASN A 154 -5.91 18.28 9.97
CA ASN A 154 -6.81 18.80 8.93
C ASN A 154 -6.48 18.31 7.50
N ALA A 155 -5.87 17.15 7.35
CA ALA A 155 -5.64 16.53 6.05
C ALA A 155 -6.97 16.00 5.51
N LYS A 156 -7.50 16.65 4.47
CA LYS A 156 -8.77 16.26 3.83
C LYS A 156 -8.60 15.31 2.65
N THR A 157 -7.38 15.12 2.17
CA THR A 157 -7.04 14.26 1.04
C THR A 157 -5.85 13.35 1.34
N PRO A 158 -5.73 12.18 0.67
CA PRO A 158 -4.56 11.33 0.80
C PRO A 158 -3.25 12.07 0.51
N LEU A 159 -3.21 12.92 -0.51
CA LEU A 159 -2.03 13.72 -0.85
C LEU A 159 -1.65 14.71 0.27
N ALA A 160 -2.64 15.33 0.93
CA ALA A 160 -2.37 16.22 2.06
C ALA A 160 -1.80 15.45 3.28
N ALA A 161 -2.26 14.22 3.50
CA ALA A 161 -1.73 13.35 4.54
C ALA A 161 -0.30 12.87 4.18
N GLU A 162 -0.07 12.42 2.94
CA GLU A 162 1.23 12.02 2.41
C GLU A 162 2.30 13.10 2.68
N LYS A 163 2.03 14.35 2.24
CA LYS A 163 2.95 15.48 2.45
C LYS A 163 3.28 15.72 3.94
N GLN A 164 2.29 15.58 4.82
CA GLN A 164 2.51 15.76 6.25
C GLN A 164 3.31 14.61 6.87
N LEU A 165 3.07 13.37 6.44
CA LEU A 165 3.79 12.19 6.92
C LEU A 165 5.26 12.24 6.49
N ILE A 166 5.52 12.44 5.21
CA ILE A 166 6.89 12.54 4.65
C ILE A 166 7.68 13.66 5.33
N LYS A 167 7.06 14.80 5.59
CA LYS A 167 7.72 15.94 6.25
C LYS A 167 8.21 15.63 7.68
N ASN A 168 7.53 14.72 8.39
CA ASN A 168 7.75 14.52 9.83
C ASN A 168 8.36 13.16 10.19
N ILE A 169 8.35 12.19 9.27
CA ILE A 169 9.00 10.89 9.45
C ILE A 169 10.43 11.01 8.89
N PRO A 170 11.47 10.57 9.64
CA PRO A 170 12.83 10.52 9.10
C PRO A 170 12.89 9.68 7.83
N ILE A 171 13.67 10.14 6.84
CA ILE A 171 13.69 9.59 5.49
C ILE A 171 13.93 8.07 5.45
N GLN A 172 14.80 7.57 6.31
CA GLN A 172 15.15 6.14 6.42
C GLN A 172 13.98 5.24 6.89
N TYR A 173 12.93 5.82 7.48
CA TYR A 173 11.79 5.06 7.99
C TYR A 173 10.52 5.22 7.14
N ILE A 174 10.53 6.05 6.10
CA ILE A 174 9.29 6.36 5.36
C ILE A 174 8.70 5.10 4.72
N HIS A 175 9.52 4.26 4.08
CA HIS A 175 9.06 3.04 3.43
C HIS A 175 8.48 2.04 4.45
N THR A 176 9.17 1.80 5.57
CA THR A 176 8.68 0.90 6.63
C THR A 176 7.47 1.48 7.36
N ALA A 177 7.46 2.79 7.61
CA ALA A 177 6.34 3.47 8.27
C ALA A 177 5.02 3.36 7.50
N HIS A 178 5.07 3.25 6.17
CA HIS A 178 3.91 2.91 5.36
C HIS A 178 3.29 1.59 5.81
N HIS A 179 4.10 0.54 5.93
CA HIS A 179 3.66 -0.79 6.36
C HIS A 179 3.21 -0.79 7.82
N TRP A 180 3.91 -0.12 8.73
CA TRP A 180 3.47 0.04 10.11
C TRP A 180 2.05 0.58 10.21
N LEU A 181 1.76 1.64 9.48
CA LEU A 181 0.44 2.29 9.51
C LEU A 181 -0.65 1.44 8.84
N ILE A 182 -0.34 0.74 7.75
CA ILE A 182 -1.29 -0.18 7.10
C ILE A 182 -1.63 -1.34 8.03
N LEU A 183 -0.62 -2.08 8.51
CA LEU A 183 -0.81 -3.27 9.34
C LEU A 183 -1.50 -2.90 10.66
N HIS A 184 -1.09 -1.80 11.30
CA HIS A 184 -1.80 -1.29 12.46
C HIS A 184 -3.27 -0.95 12.17
N GLY A 185 -3.54 -0.38 11.01
CA GLY A 185 -4.90 -0.09 10.57
C GLY A 185 -5.74 -1.31 10.25
N ARG A 186 -5.13 -2.39 9.75
CA ARG A 186 -5.81 -3.65 9.46
C ARG A 186 -6.16 -4.42 10.74
N TYR A 187 -5.22 -4.54 11.66
CA TYR A 187 -5.29 -5.50 12.74
C TYR A 187 -5.62 -4.90 14.12
N VAL A 188 -5.31 -3.63 14.35
CA VAL A 188 -5.48 -2.95 15.64
C VAL A 188 -6.45 -1.78 15.54
N CYS A 189 -6.12 -0.75 14.75
CA CYS A 189 -6.92 0.47 14.63
C CYS A 189 -7.96 0.35 13.51
N THR A 190 -8.83 -0.67 13.61
CA THR A 190 -9.88 -0.95 12.61
C THR A 190 -10.89 0.19 12.49
N ALA A 191 -11.64 0.24 11.37
CA ALA A 191 -12.53 1.37 11.09
C ALA A 191 -13.68 1.47 12.11
N ARG A 192 -14.36 0.36 12.39
CA ARG A 192 -15.57 0.31 13.25
C ARG A 192 -15.25 0.03 14.71
N ASN A 193 -14.50 -1.02 14.99
CA ASN A 193 -14.20 -1.48 16.35
C ASN A 193 -12.70 -1.53 16.63
N PRO A 194 -12.03 -0.36 16.82
CA PRO A 194 -10.59 -0.34 17.08
C PRO A 194 -10.28 -0.96 18.46
N LYS A 195 -9.20 -1.75 18.51
CA LYS A 195 -8.75 -2.44 19.74
C LYS A 195 -7.98 -1.48 20.65
N CYS A 196 -8.61 -0.38 21.06
CA CYS A 196 -7.94 0.71 21.82
C CYS A 196 -7.44 0.27 23.19
N SER A 197 -8.11 -0.70 23.84
CA SER A 197 -7.72 -1.19 25.19
C SER A 197 -6.34 -1.83 25.20
N THR A 198 -6.00 -2.58 24.14
CA THR A 198 -4.73 -3.32 23.99
C THR A 198 -3.74 -2.64 23.03
N CYS A 199 -4.07 -1.44 22.52
CA CYS A 199 -3.23 -0.73 21.56
C CYS A 199 -1.99 -0.14 22.23
N GLY A 200 -0.78 -0.53 21.79
CA GLY A 200 0.48 0.01 22.31
C GLY A 200 0.69 1.51 22.02
N LEU A 201 -0.02 2.07 21.03
CA LEU A 201 0.02 3.51 20.74
C LEU A 201 -1.00 4.33 21.54
N LYS A 202 -1.73 3.72 22.48
CA LYS A 202 -2.83 4.32 23.23
C LYS A 202 -2.46 5.63 23.93
N THR A 203 -1.29 5.69 24.56
CA THR A 203 -0.81 6.87 25.29
C THR A 203 -0.56 8.07 24.40
N ALA A 204 -0.06 7.84 23.19
CA ALA A 204 0.20 8.86 22.19
C ALA A 204 -1.04 9.23 21.35
N CYS A 205 -2.09 8.40 21.36
CA CYS A 205 -3.21 8.51 20.46
C CYS A 205 -4.16 9.66 20.81
N LYS A 206 -4.32 10.62 19.87
CA LYS A 206 -5.23 11.76 20.04
C LYS A 206 -6.69 11.32 20.14
N PHE A 207 -7.11 10.33 19.34
CA PHE A 207 -8.48 9.82 19.32
C PHE A 207 -8.92 9.25 20.67
N VAL A 208 -8.07 8.46 21.33
CA VAL A 208 -8.37 7.93 22.67
C VAL A 208 -8.43 9.03 23.71
N ASN A 209 -7.50 9.99 23.64
CA ASN A 209 -7.43 11.08 24.62
C ASN A 209 -8.60 12.06 24.51
N ILE A 210 -9.20 12.23 23.33
CA ILE A 210 -10.41 13.06 23.14
C ILE A 210 -11.63 12.31 23.67
N ASN A 211 -11.80 11.02 23.34
CA ASN A 211 -12.96 10.25 23.77
C ASN A 211 -13.01 10.04 25.29
N ARG A 212 -11.85 9.89 25.95
CA ARG A 212 -11.79 9.86 27.44
C ARG A 212 -12.26 11.16 28.09
N LYS A 213 -12.17 12.30 27.40
CA LYS A 213 -12.67 13.58 27.92
C LYS A 213 -14.16 13.77 27.68
N ALA A 214 -14.77 13.00 26.79
CA ALA A 214 -16.21 13.03 26.51
C ALA A 214 -17.00 12.11 27.47
N ASP A 215 -16.33 11.21 28.17
CA ASP A 215 -16.93 10.27 29.15
C ASP A 215 -16.83 10.80 30.61
N ILE A 216 -16.39 12.07 30.81
CA ILE A 216 -16.37 12.80 32.10
C ILE A 216 -17.32 13.99 32.03
#